data_fb26e6d10b09cb053d6382c7c50074ca
#
_entry.id   fb26e6d10b09cb053d6382c7c50074ca
#
_cell.length_a   1.000
_cell.length_b   1.000
_cell.length_c   1.000
_cell.angle_alpha   90.00
_cell.angle_beta   90.00
_cell.angle_gamma   90.00
#
_symmetry.space_group_name_H-M   'P 1'
#
loop_
_entity.id
_entity.type
_entity.pdbx_description
1 polymer ?
#
loop_
_entity_poly.entity_id
_entity_poly.type
_entity_poly.pdbx_seq_one_letter_code
_entity_poly.pdbx_strand_id
1 'polypeptide(L)'
;MLGQGSLTLACREVIKTVCACPRIEFKRHLLRSSLCHQKAEITVEAQDHAHKHGASDQTNRVTTLYEKFQQNPQSVPLVTSRELEYPNQYRSPRQAWLETLSTVEDHKLGMIDLHPDVFAAHPRLDILYHNLRWQEFYKKIDYDWTPSRGDLDVTTRKQMKQKGSGRARNRNRDSVMFKTGAKPLGPKGPKALFYMLPKRYRVQGLCTTLSFKYAQNNLHIVDSLEIPTDDPQYIQDLIDTRFWGFSVLFIDDTDYMPENTTYALAEYPQYNLLPVYGLNVRDMLKHETLVLTLAAVEKIEQKLLLHLNTNRKDTKFSMESRYDQY
;
A
#
# COMPACT_ATOMS: atom_id res chain seq x y z
N MET A 1 -45.66 12.92 37.67
CA MET A 1 -44.88 13.92 38.41
C MET A 1 -43.39 13.69 38.18
N LEU A 2 -42.73 14.67 37.61
CA LEU A 2 -41.27 14.98 37.64
C LEU A 2 -40.35 13.90 37.04
N GLY A 3 -39.53 14.13 36.03
CA GLY A 3 -39.05 15.37 35.37
C GLY A 3 -38.23 14.97 34.16
N GLN A 4 -38.70 15.37 32.98
CA GLN A 4 -37.90 15.38 31.77
C GLN A 4 -37.39 16.81 31.56
N GLY A 5 -36.13 17.02 31.69
CA GLY A 5 -35.53 18.32 31.39
C GLY A 5 -34.09 18.37 31.82
N SER A 6 -33.19 18.30 30.87
CA SER A 6 -31.82 18.86 30.88
C SER A 6 -30.78 18.02 30.14
N LEU A 7 -31.05 17.61 28.90
CA LEU A 7 -30.05 16.97 28.03
C LEU A 7 -29.96 17.59 26.63
N THR A 8 -30.60 18.73 26.39
CA THR A 8 -30.65 19.35 25.05
C THR A 8 -29.84 20.64 24.91
N LEU A 9 -29.20 21.14 25.97
CA LEU A 9 -28.42 22.38 25.92
C LEU A 9 -26.90 22.16 25.74
N ALA A 10 -26.38 21.00 26.08
CA ALA A 10 -24.95 20.72 25.94
C ALA A 10 -24.49 20.42 24.48
N CYS A 11 -25.39 19.99 23.60
CA CYS A 11 -25.05 19.68 22.20
C CYS A 11 -25.07 20.90 21.25
N ARG A 12 -25.54 22.07 21.69
CA ARG A 12 -25.61 23.27 20.82
C ARG A 12 -24.35 24.14 20.86
N GLU A 13 -23.52 24.01 21.88
CA GLU A 13 -22.29 24.81 21.99
C GLU A 13 -21.06 24.17 21.33
N VAL A 14 -21.05 22.85 21.13
CA VAL A 14 -19.91 22.16 20.49
C VAL A 14 -19.89 22.36 18.98
N ILE A 15 -21.03 22.72 18.35
CA ILE A 15 -21.10 22.92 16.88
C ILE A 15 -20.66 24.34 16.47
N LYS A 16 -20.53 25.28 17.38
CA LYS A 16 -20.11 26.66 17.05
C LYS A 16 -18.59 26.88 17.03
N THR A 17 -17.81 25.93 17.49
CA THR A 17 -16.34 26.09 17.63
C THR A 17 -15.55 25.47 16.49
N VAL A 18 -16.16 24.78 15.52
CA VAL A 18 -15.45 24.07 14.45
C VAL A 18 -15.50 24.79 13.07
N CYS A 19 -16.17 25.95 12.98
CA CYS A 19 -16.27 26.68 11.71
C CYS A 19 -15.63 28.07 11.74
N ALA A 20 -14.38 28.17 12.20
CA ALA A 20 -13.58 29.38 12.04
C ALA A 20 -12.18 29.04 11.51
N CYS A 21 -12.11 28.59 10.25
CA CYS A 21 -10.88 28.64 9.49
C CYS A 21 -10.77 30.00 8.78
N PRO A 22 -9.74 30.81 9.06
CA PRO A 22 -9.51 32.05 8.31
C PRO A 22 -9.03 31.68 6.89
N ARG A 23 -9.72 32.24 5.89
CA ARG A 23 -9.28 32.27 4.51
C ARG A 23 -7.91 32.95 4.44
N ILE A 24 -6.87 32.20 4.07
CA ILE A 24 -5.56 32.75 3.72
C ILE A 24 -5.67 33.31 2.31
N GLU A 25 -5.78 34.63 2.20
CA GLU A 25 -5.59 35.33 0.94
C GLU A 25 -4.12 35.31 0.56
N PHE A 26 -3.82 34.66 -0.56
CA PHE A 26 -2.51 34.72 -1.21
C PHE A 26 -2.31 36.12 -1.83
N LYS A 27 -1.74 37.06 -1.08
CA LYS A 27 -1.15 38.28 -1.68
C LYS A 27 0.25 37.95 -2.22
N ARG A 28 0.37 37.93 -3.54
CA ARG A 28 1.65 37.94 -4.24
C ARG A 28 2.36 39.26 -3.96
N HIS A 29 3.34 39.27 -3.07
CA HIS A 29 4.30 40.35 -2.98
C HIS A 29 5.61 39.92 -3.65
N LEU A 30 5.87 40.52 -4.78
CA LEU A 30 7.19 40.61 -5.40
C LEU A 30 8.08 41.38 -4.45
N LEU A 31 8.95 40.71 -3.70
CA LEU A 31 10.04 41.34 -2.97
C LEU A 31 11.34 41.26 -3.81
N ARG A 32 11.82 42.44 -4.05
CA ARG A 32 12.98 42.81 -4.85
C ARG A 32 14.28 42.12 -4.43
N SER A 33 15.11 41.91 -5.43
CA SER A 33 16.40 41.26 -5.54
C SER A 33 17.58 41.91 -4.79
N SER A 34 17.40 42.63 -3.70
CA SER A 34 18.54 43.22 -2.95
C SER A 34 18.98 42.45 -1.71
N LEU A 35 18.17 41.50 -1.23
CA LEU A 35 18.52 40.68 -0.08
C LEU A 35 19.21 39.34 -0.44
N CYS A 36 19.25 39.01 -1.74
CA CYS A 36 19.89 37.79 -2.22
C CYS A 36 21.40 37.88 -2.33
N HIS A 37 21.94 39.10 -2.56
CA HIS A 37 23.40 39.28 -2.67
C HIS A 37 24.14 39.25 -1.32
N GLN A 38 23.55 39.78 -0.24
CA GLN A 38 24.19 39.72 1.09
C GLN A 38 24.18 38.32 1.73
N LYS A 39 23.20 37.45 1.38
CA LYS A 39 23.22 36.07 1.85
C LYS A 39 24.18 35.17 1.07
N ALA A 40 24.50 35.51 -0.17
CA ALA A 40 25.46 34.75 -0.98
C ALA A 40 26.90 34.94 -0.53
N GLU A 41 27.28 36.18 -0.09
CA GLU A 41 28.65 36.44 0.40
C GLU A 41 28.91 35.75 1.76
N ILE A 42 27.94 35.73 2.67
CA ILE A 42 28.07 35.04 3.99
C ILE A 42 28.15 33.52 3.81
N THR A 43 27.48 32.96 2.79
CA THR A 43 27.54 31.51 2.54
C THR A 43 28.82 31.05 1.85
N VAL A 44 29.48 31.93 1.07
CA VAL A 44 30.75 31.58 0.43
C VAL A 44 31.88 31.53 1.45
N GLU A 45 31.95 32.49 2.39
CA GLU A 45 32.98 32.47 3.45
C GLU A 45 32.79 31.30 4.43
N ALA A 46 31.55 30.91 4.74
CA ALA A 46 31.24 29.73 5.58
C ALA A 46 31.58 28.41 4.87
N GLN A 47 31.46 28.35 3.55
CA GLN A 47 31.81 27.15 2.77
C GLN A 47 33.33 27.00 2.62
N ASP A 48 34.10 28.08 2.49
CA ASP A 48 35.56 28.01 2.41
C ASP A 48 36.20 27.56 3.74
N HIS A 49 35.60 27.92 4.89
CA HIS A 49 36.05 27.40 6.19
C HIS A 49 35.62 25.96 6.45
N ALA A 50 34.45 25.54 5.97
CA ALA A 50 33.98 24.15 6.08
C ALA A 50 34.79 23.20 5.16
N HIS A 51 35.23 23.67 3.97
CA HIS A 51 36.03 22.86 3.05
C HIS A 51 37.44 22.57 3.57
N LYS A 52 38.03 23.46 4.36
CA LYS A 52 39.40 23.26 4.88
C LYS A 52 39.43 22.30 6.08
N HIS A 53 38.37 22.21 6.91
CA HIS A 53 38.31 21.27 8.03
C HIS A 53 37.66 19.94 7.66
N GLY A 54 36.76 19.92 6.67
CA GLY A 54 36.07 18.68 6.26
C GLY A 54 36.90 17.75 5.38
N ALA A 55 37.89 18.28 4.62
CA ALA A 55 38.69 17.45 3.73
C ALA A 55 39.72 16.58 4.48
N SER A 56 40.28 17.07 5.61
CA SER A 56 41.21 16.28 6.42
C SER A 56 40.48 15.16 7.21
N ASP A 57 39.27 15.43 7.69
CA ASP A 57 38.50 14.42 8.43
C ASP A 57 37.90 13.34 7.52
N GLN A 58 37.55 13.68 6.27
CA GLN A 58 37.06 12.69 5.30
C GLN A 58 38.20 11.79 4.81
N THR A 59 39.38 12.33 4.55
CA THR A 59 40.56 11.53 4.19
C THR A 59 40.97 10.61 5.32
N ASN A 60 40.95 11.06 6.57
CA ASN A 60 41.24 10.23 7.72
C ASN A 60 40.17 9.14 7.96
N ARG A 61 38.89 9.44 7.69
CA ARG A 61 37.83 8.41 7.75
C ARG A 61 37.95 7.37 6.65
N VAL A 62 38.29 7.77 5.44
CA VAL A 62 38.51 6.85 4.30
C VAL A 62 39.72 5.98 4.54
N THR A 63 40.84 6.53 5.05
CA THR A 63 42.05 5.74 5.37
C THR A 63 41.79 4.76 6.51
N THR A 64 41.11 5.15 7.59
CA THR A 64 40.73 4.26 8.68
C THR A 64 39.77 3.16 8.26
N LEU A 65 38.82 3.43 7.36
CA LEU A 65 37.95 2.43 6.77
C LEU A 65 38.75 1.46 5.89
N TYR A 66 39.66 1.98 5.06
CA TYR A 66 40.50 1.17 4.19
C TYR A 66 41.44 0.22 5.00
N GLU A 67 42.00 0.72 6.09
CA GLU A 67 42.80 -0.10 7.02
C GLU A 67 41.96 -1.18 7.73
N LYS A 68 40.71 -0.88 8.12
CA LYS A 68 39.77 -1.87 8.67
C LYS A 68 39.40 -2.93 7.63
N PHE A 69 39.26 -2.55 6.36
CA PHE A 69 39.01 -3.49 5.27
C PHE A 69 40.18 -4.43 5.02
N GLN A 70 41.41 -3.93 5.14
CA GLN A 70 42.62 -4.79 5.00
C GLN A 70 42.79 -5.78 6.18
N GLN A 71 42.36 -5.38 7.38
CA GLN A 71 42.46 -6.21 8.59
C GLN A 71 41.40 -7.33 8.62
N ASN A 72 40.22 -7.14 8.02
CA ASN A 72 39.15 -8.13 7.94
C ASN A 72 38.53 -8.19 6.53
N PRO A 73 39.20 -8.87 5.58
CA PRO A 73 38.69 -9.00 4.21
C PRO A 73 37.34 -9.77 4.12
N GLN A 74 36.99 -10.52 5.17
CA GLN A 74 35.71 -11.25 5.26
C GLN A 74 34.50 -10.34 5.66
N SER A 75 34.75 -9.10 6.05
CA SER A 75 33.67 -8.14 6.41
C SER A 75 33.10 -7.37 5.21
N VAL A 76 33.61 -7.58 4.02
CA VAL A 76 33.08 -6.96 2.80
C VAL A 76 31.91 -7.79 2.31
N PRO A 77 30.71 -7.19 2.17
CA PRO A 77 29.56 -7.90 1.64
C PRO A 77 29.85 -8.40 0.23
N LEU A 78 29.78 -9.72 0.05
CA LEU A 78 29.97 -10.35 -1.25
C LEU A 78 28.80 -9.98 -2.18
N VAL A 79 29.12 -9.62 -3.41
CA VAL A 79 28.10 -9.52 -4.46
C VAL A 79 27.77 -10.93 -4.91
N THR A 80 26.61 -11.42 -4.55
CA THR A 80 26.10 -12.71 -5.01
C THR A 80 25.36 -12.50 -6.31
N SER A 81 26.02 -12.84 -7.43
CA SER A 81 25.34 -12.87 -8.73
C SER A 81 24.45 -14.11 -8.78
N ARG A 82 23.20 -13.88 -9.12
CA ARG A 82 22.17 -14.91 -9.35
C ARG A 82 21.95 -15.07 -10.84
N GLU A 83 21.80 -16.30 -11.32
CA GLU A 83 21.36 -16.54 -12.70
C GLU A 83 19.87 -16.18 -12.78
N LEU A 84 19.55 -15.12 -13.54
CA LEU A 84 18.18 -14.67 -13.73
C LEU A 84 17.49 -15.46 -14.82
N GLU A 85 16.29 -15.97 -14.54
CA GLU A 85 15.43 -16.55 -15.58
C GLU A 85 15.00 -15.46 -16.57
N TYR A 86 14.99 -15.77 -17.87
CA TYR A 86 14.62 -14.84 -18.96
C TYR A 86 15.38 -13.49 -18.91
N PRO A 87 16.72 -13.49 -18.97
CA PRO A 87 17.51 -12.28 -18.83
C PRO A 87 17.11 -11.23 -19.90
N ASN A 88 16.88 -10.01 -19.46
CA ASN A 88 16.55 -8.91 -20.36
C ASN A 88 17.82 -8.30 -20.95
N GLN A 89 17.97 -8.37 -22.27
CA GLN A 89 19.18 -7.87 -22.98
C GLN A 89 19.29 -6.34 -22.96
N TYR A 90 18.19 -5.63 -22.73
CA TYR A 90 18.13 -4.16 -22.82
C TYR A 90 18.14 -3.46 -21.45
N ARG A 91 18.02 -4.20 -20.37
CA ARG A 91 17.94 -3.65 -19.02
C ARG A 91 18.92 -4.36 -18.11
N SER A 92 19.71 -3.57 -17.38
CA SER A 92 20.58 -4.11 -16.34
C SER A 92 19.73 -4.61 -15.15
N PRO A 93 20.16 -5.68 -14.46
CA PRO A 93 19.53 -6.12 -13.23
C PRO A 93 19.54 -4.99 -12.18
N ARG A 94 18.59 -5.02 -11.27
CA ARG A 94 18.56 -4.12 -10.12
C ARG A 94 19.22 -4.80 -8.93
N GLN A 95 19.97 -4.05 -8.14
CA GLN A 95 20.71 -4.59 -7.00
C GLN A 95 20.02 -4.18 -5.70
N ALA A 96 19.90 -5.11 -4.77
CA ALA A 96 19.41 -4.88 -3.43
C ALA A 96 20.32 -5.53 -2.39
N TRP A 97 20.33 -4.97 -1.18
CA TRP A 97 21.07 -5.55 -0.06
C TRP A 97 20.31 -6.76 0.49
N LEU A 98 21.08 -7.79 0.83
CA LEU A 98 20.61 -8.92 1.64
C LEU A 98 20.96 -8.63 3.10
N GLU A 99 19.94 -8.60 3.94
CA GLU A 99 20.02 -8.28 5.36
C GLU A 99 19.70 -9.52 6.21
N THR A 100 20.09 -9.51 7.48
CA THR A 100 19.69 -10.54 8.45
C THR A 100 18.81 -9.94 9.54
N LEU A 101 17.87 -10.73 10.08
CA LEU A 101 17.03 -10.37 11.23
C LEU A 101 17.58 -10.87 12.57
N SER A 102 18.71 -11.55 12.58
CA SER A 102 19.31 -12.09 13.81
C SER A 102 19.84 -11.02 14.77
N THR A 103 20.10 -9.81 14.26
CA THR A 103 20.57 -8.67 15.03
C THR A 103 19.64 -7.48 14.85
N VAL A 104 19.47 -6.65 15.87
CA VAL A 104 18.68 -5.40 15.80
C VAL A 104 19.33 -4.42 14.85
N GLU A 105 20.65 -4.31 14.87
CA GLU A 105 21.42 -3.46 13.97
C GLU A 105 21.36 -3.98 12.52
N ASP A 106 21.44 -3.05 11.55
CA ASP A 106 21.44 -3.37 10.12
C ASP A 106 22.77 -4.06 9.72
N HIS A 107 22.72 -5.38 9.64
CA HIS A 107 23.87 -6.19 9.20
C HIS A 107 23.60 -6.72 7.79
N LYS A 108 24.44 -6.26 6.83
CA LYS A 108 24.36 -6.63 5.42
C LYS A 108 25.23 -7.84 5.13
N LEU A 109 24.61 -8.90 4.62
CA LEU A 109 25.29 -10.15 4.24
C LEU A 109 25.89 -10.06 2.83
N GLY A 110 25.24 -9.36 1.90
CA GLY A 110 25.68 -9.26 0.53
C GLY A 110 24.74 -8.45 -0.34
N MET A 111 25.00 -8.43 -1.63
CA MET A 111 24.12 -7.82 -2.65
C MET A 111 23.54 -8.88 -3.55
N ILE A 112 22.30 -8.70 -3.97
CA ILE A 112 21.56 -9.63 -4.84
C ILE A 112 21.08 -8.90 -6.07
N ASP A 113 21.16 -9.56 -7.22
CA ASP A 113 20.60 -9.08 -8.48
C ASP A 113 19.09 -9.44 -8.57
N LEU A 114 18.27 -8.45 -8.85
CA LEU A 114 16.83 -8.56 -9.02
C LEU A 114 16.44 -8.41 -10.49
N HIS A 115 15.40 -9.13 -10.90
CA HIS A 115 14.96 -9.12 -12.30
C HIS A 115 14.32 -7.77 -12.68
N PRO A 116 14.81 -7.09 -13.74
CA PRO A 116 14.40 -5.73 -14.09
C PRO A 116 12.93 -5.65 -14.57
N ASP A 117 12.36 -6.69 -15.15
CA ASP A 117 10.97 -6.69 -15.61
C ASP A 117 9.98 -6.79 -14.44
N VAL A 118 10.42 -7.27 -13.28
CA VAL A 118 9.61 -7.36 -12.06
C VAL A 118 9.83 -6.14 -11.16
N PHE A 119 11.10 -5.76 -10.91
CA PHE A 119 11.46 -4.72 -9.95
C PHE A 119 11.82 -3.36 -10.56
N ALA A 120 11.84 -3.25 -11.89
CA ALA A 120 12.03 -2.00 -12.61
C ALA A 120 10.96 -1.78 -13.70
N ALA A 121 9.75 -2.27 -13.49
CA ALA A 121 8.64 -2.04 -14.37
C ALA A 121 8.26 -0.54 -14.39
N HIS A 122 7.81 -0.05 -15.54
CA HIS A 122 7.37 1.35 -15.65
C HIS A 122 6.17 1.61 -14.72
N PRO A 123 6.18 2.68 -13.92
CA PRO A 123 5.11 3.00 -13.01
C PRO A 123 3.82 3.37 -13.77
N ARG A 124 2.78 2.53 -13.62
CA ARG A 124 1.46 2.71 -14.24
C ARG A 124 0.39 2.83 -13.17
N LEU A 125 0.06 4.07 -12.79
CA LEU A 125 -0.94 4.37 -11.77
C LEU A 125 -2.36 3.94 -12.15
N ASP A 126 -2.68 3.94 -13.45
CA ASP A 126 -3.95 3.44 -13.98
C ASP A 126 -4.17 1.96 -13.63
N ILE A 127 -3.16 1.13 -13.83
CA ILE A 127 -3.21 -0.31 -13.51
C ILE A 127 -3.31 -0.52 -12.00
N LEU A 128 -2.57 0.24 -11.20
CA LEU A 128 -2.65 0.18 -9.74
C LEU A 128 -4.05 0.52 -9.23
N TYR A 129 -4.64 1.61 -9.75
CA TYR A 129 -6.00 2.01 -9.39
C TYR A 129 -7.02 0.92 -9.72
N HIS A 130 -6.94 0.32 -10.91
CA HIS A 130 -7.84 -0.78 -11.28
C HIS A 130 -7.70 -2.01 -10.39
N ASN A 131 -6.47 -2.36 -9.99
CA ASN A 131 -6.22 -3.46 -9.05
C ASN A 131 -6.78 -3.17 -7.66
N LEU A 132 -6.53 -1.98 -7.10
CA LEU A 132 -7.06 -1.56 -5.81
C LEU A 132 -8.59 -1.59 -5.80
N ARG A 133 -9.21 -0.96 -6.78
CA ARG A 133 -10.67 -0.94 -6.92
C ARG A 133 -11.26 -2.34 -7.07
N TRP A 134 -10.60 -3.22 -7.83
CA TRP A 134 -11.03 -4.60 -7.95
C TRP A 134 -10.97 -5.35 -6.62
N GLN A 135 -9.91 -5.20 -5.86
CA GLN A 135 -9.76 -5.83 -4.54
C GLN A 135 -10.74 -5.30 -3.50
N GLU A 136 -11.07 -4.02 -3.54
CA GLU A 136 -12.12 -3.44 -2.69
C GLU A 136 -13.50 -3.99 -3.04
N PHE A 137 -13.82 -4.06 -4.33
CA PHE A 137 -15.12 -4.53 -4.80
C PHE A 137 -15.29 -6.04 -4.72
N TYR A 138 -14.21 -6.79 -4.57
CA TYR A 138 -14.26 -8.24 -4.46
C TYR A 138 -15.13 -8.73 -3.30
N LYS A 139 -15.07 -8.04 -2.15
CA LYS A 139 -15.83 -8.38 -0.93
C LYS A 139 -17.07 -7.50 -0.74
N LYS A 140 -17.23 -6.43 -1.52
CA LYS A 140 -18.28 -5.46 -1.31
C LYS A 140 -19.60 -5.94 -1.86
N ILE A 141 -20.60 -6.00 -0.99
CA ILE A 141 -21.99 -6.27 -1.32
C ILE A 141 -22.78 -5.01 -0.97
N ASP A 142 -23.58 -4.54 -1.92
CA ASP A 142 -24.49 -3.43 -1.74
C ASP A 142 -25.85 -3.98 -1.28
N TYR A 143 -26.24 -3.66 -0.06
CA TYR A 143 -27.49 -4.12 0.57
C TYR A 143 -28.64 -3.13 0.42
N ASP A 144 -28.45 -2.02 -0.31
CA ASP A 144 -29.47 -1.03 -0.50
C ASP A 144 -30.72 -1.65 -1.17
N TRP A 145 -31.85 -1.47 -0.52
CA TRP A 145 -33.13 -1.97 -0.99
C TRP A 145 -34.20 -0.87 -0.89
N THR A 146 -34.99 -0.74 -1.94
CA THR A 146 -36.15 0.15 -1.94
C THR A 146 -37.38 -0.60 -2.36
N PRO A 147 -38.52 -0.41 -1.66
CA PRO A 147 -39.75 -1.12 -1.97
C PRO A 147 -40.28 -0.75 -3.35
N SER A 148 -40.67 -1.75 -4.13
CA SER A 148 -41.45 -1.58 -5.32
C SER A 148 -42.92 -1.44 -4.99
N ARG A 149 -43.73 -1.14 -5.98
CA ARG A 149 -45.18 -0.97 -5.78
C ARG A 149 -45.85 -2.21 -5.19
N GLY A 150 -45.41 -3.41 -5.57
CA GLY A 150 -45.91 -4.68 -5.05
C GLY A 150 -45.46 -5.01 -3.64
N ASP A 151 -44.37 -4.43 -3.18
CA ASP A 151 -43.77 -4.73 -1.87
C ASP A 151 -44.30 -3.81 -0.75
N LEU A 152 -45.15 -2.83 -1.11
CA LEU A 152 -45.71 -1.89 -0.15
C LEU A 152 -47.07 -2.37 0.36
N ASP A 153 -47.20 -2.51 1.68
CA ASP A 153 -48.46 -2.75 2.37
C ASP A 153 -49.32 -1.45 2.45
N VAL A 154 -49.77 -0.97 1.33
CA VAL A 154 -50.58 0.23 1.26
C VAL A 154 -51.88 -0.03 0.50
N THR A 155 -52.95 0.58 0.96
CA THR A 155 -54.24 0.48 0.26
C THR A 155 -54.17 1.00 -1.16
N THR A 156 -54.63 0.21 -2.10
CA THR A 156 -54.76 0.60 -3.51
C THR A 156 -55.91 1.54 -3.74
N ARG A 157 -56.72 1.89 -2.71
CA ARG A 157 -57.85 2.81 -2.78
C ARG A 157 -57.36 4.21 -3.11
N LYS A 158 -58.12 4.89 -3.99
CA LYS A 158 -57.94 6.31 -4.28
C LYS A 158 -58.21 7.15 -3.04
N GLN A 159 -57.25 7.98 -2.61
CA GLN A 159 -57.38 8.75 -1.36
C GLN A 159 -58.33 9.97 -1.46
N MET A 160 -58.35 10.60 -2.60
CA MET A 160 -59.15 11.82 -2.79
C MET A 160 -60.18 11.66 -3.91
N LYS A 161 -61.29 12.34 -3.76
CA LYS A 161 -62.33 12.41 -4.82
C LYS A 161 -61.72 13.02 -6.09
N GLN A 162 -62.25 12.62 -7.26
CA GLN A 162 -61.72 13.05 -8.56
C GLN A 162 -61.87 14.57 -8.79
N LYS A 163 -62.96 15.12 -8.28
CA LYS A 163 -63.33 16.54 -8.42
C LYS A 163 -63.88 17.07 -7.09
N GLY A 164 -63.97 18.42 -6.93
CA GLY A 164 -64.60 19.07 -5.77
C GLY A 164 -63.68 19.30 -4.57
N SER A 165 -62.37 18.98 -4.63
CA SER A 165 -61.45 19.21 -3.53
C SER A 165 -60.60 20.49 -3.65
N GLY A 166 -60.61 21.19 -4.79
CA GLY A 166 -59.77 22.35 -5.04
C GLY A 166 -58.28 22.08 -5.07
N ARG A 167 -57.84 20.81 -4.92
CA ARG A 167 -56.45 20.38 -4.87
C ARG A 167 -56.08 19.57 -6.11
N ALA A 168 -54.76 19.42 -6.35
CA ALA A 168 -54.23 18.57 -7.41
C ALA A 168 -54.75 17.13 -7.26
N ARG A 169 -55.01 16.45 -8.38
CA ARG A 169 -55.48 15.07 -8.40
C ARG A 169 -54.36 14.11 -7.90
N ASN A 170 -54.68 13.34 -6.89
CA ASN A 170 -53.78 12.30 -6.38
C ASN A 170 -54.35 10.90 -6.68
N ARG A 171 -53.45 9.98 -7.01
CA ARG A 171 -53.79 8.57 -7.17
C ARG A 171 -53.73 7.83 -5.82
N ASN A 172 -53.36 6.58 -5.85
CA ASN A 172 -53.21 5.75 -4.69
C ASN A 172 -51.95 6.18 -3.86
N ARG A 173 -51.91 5.76 -2.62
CA ARG A 173 -50.80 6.10 -1.70
C ARG A 173 -49.47 5.43 -2.07
N ASP A 174 -49.49 4.38 -2.87
CA ASP A 174 -48.34 3.68 -3.43
C ASP A 174 -47.58 4.50 -4.51
N SER A 175 -48.17 5.63 -4.94
CA SER A 175 -47.56 6.49 -5.97
C SER A 175 -46.21 7.09 -5.51
N VAL A 176 -45.24 7.22 -6.44
CA VAL A 176 -43.94 7.85 -6.25
C VAL A 176 -44.01 9.28 -5.71
N MET A 177 -45.13 9.96 -5.91
CA MET A 177 -45.34 11.35 -5.44
C MET A 177 -45.42 11.45 -3.90
N PHE A 178 -45.72 10.38 -3.21
CA PHE A 178 -45.80 10.36 -1.76
C PHE A 178 -44.46 9.97 -1.14
N LYS A 179 -44.17 10.55 0.02
CA LYS A 179 -42.91 10.24 0.77
C LYS A 179 -42.76 8.74 1.07
N THR A 180 -43.90 8.06 1.35
CA THR A 180 -43.94 6.61 1.60
C THR A 180 -44.26 5.80 0.35
N GLY A 181 -44.22 6.41 -0.84
CA GLY A 181 -44.54 5.77 -2.10
C GLY A 181 -43.41 4.88 -2.62
N ALA A 182 -43.76 4.03 -3.59
CA ALA A 182 -42.81 3.13 -4.23
C ALA A 182 -41.76 3.84 -5.06
N LYS A 183 -40.59 3.26 -5.16
CA LYS A 183 -39.54 3.68 -6.08
C LYS A 183 -39.34 2.61 -7.18
N PRO A 184 -39.87 2.83 -8.41
CA PRO A 184 -39.88 1.79 -9.44
C PRO A 184 -38.47 1.40 -9.95
N LEU A 185 -37.50 2.35 -9.95
CA LEU A 185 -36.15 2.14 -10.45
C LEU A 185 -35.10 2.21 -9.32
N GLY A 186 -35.51 2.00 -8.09
CA GLY A 186 -34.56 1.96 -6.97
C GLY A 186 -33.80 0.63 -6.87
N PRO A 187 -32.77 0.55 -6.03
CA PRO A 187 -32.03 -0.67 -5.79
C PRO A 187 -32.94 -1.78 -5.26
N LYS A 188 -32.68 -3.02 -5.70
CA LYS A 188 -33.52 -4.20 -5.44
C LYS A 188 -32.82 -5.29 -4.61
N GLY A 189 -32.29 -4.92 -3.48
CA GLY A 189 -31.71 -5.88 -2.57
C GLY A 189 -30.22 -6.14 -2.80
N PRO A 190 -29.64 -7.18 -2.17
CA PRO A 190 -28.20 -7.39 -2.18
C PRO A 190 -27.65 -7.55 -3.60
N LYS A 191 -26.72 -6.67 -3.97
CA LYS A 191 -26.03 -6.68 -5.25
C LYS A 191 -24.54 -6.82 -5.02
N ALA A 192 -23.94 -7.93 -5.48
CA ALA A 192 -22.50 -8.10 -5.47
C ALA A 192 -21.86 -7.13 -6.50
N LEU A 193 -20.91 -6.34 -6.05
CA LEU A 193 -20.17 -5.41 -6.92
C LEU A 193 -18.93 -6.06 -7.54
N PHE A 194 -18.76 -7.37 -7.32
CA PHE A 194 -17.68 -8.17 -7.85
C PHE A 194 -17.63 -8.14 -9.38
N TYR A 195 -16.42 -7.97 -9.91
CA TYR A 195 -16.11 -8.16 -11.33
C TYR A 195 -14.75 -8.83 -11.48
N MET A 196 -14.51 -9.53 -12.60
CA MET A 196 -13.23 -10.16 -12.87
C MET A 196 -12.27 -9.21 -13.57
N LEU A 197 -11.13 -8.92 -12.92
CA LEU A 197 -10.05 -8.20 -13.57
C LEU A 197 -9.19 -9.19 -14.42
N PRO A 198 -8.87 -8.87 -15.67
CA PRO A 198 -8.02 -9.72 -16.50
C PRO A 198 -6.67 -10.04 -15.85
N LYS A 199 -6.18 -11.29 -15.98
CA LYS A 199 -4.95 -11.77 -15.35
C LYS A 199 -3.74 -10.85 -15.64
N ARG A 200 -3.62 -10.37 -16.89
CA ARG A 200 -2.54 -9.47 -17.30
C ARG A 200 -2.47 -8.19 -16.47
N TYR A 201 -3.63 -7.57 -16.18
CA TYR A 201 -3.68 -6.37 -15.32
C TYR A 201 -3.26 -6.68 -13.87
N ARG A 202 -3.62 -7.86 -13.36
CA ARG A 202 -3.22 -8.30 -12.01
C ARG A 202 -1.71 -8.48 -11.93
N VAL A 203 -1.12 -9.19 -12.89
CA VAL A 203 0.35 -9.41 -12.96
C VAL A 203 1.09 -8.09 -13.12
N GLN A 204 0.68 -7.24 -14.06
CA GLN A 204 1.30 -5.92 -14.25
C GLN A 204 1.14 -5.03 -13.00
N GLY A 205 0.03 -5.14 -12.28
CA GLY A 205 -0.17 -4.43 -11.02
C GLY A 205 0.83 -4.86 -9.94
N LEU A 206 1.09 -6.16 -9.80
CA LEU A 206 2.10 -6.67 -8.86
C LEU A 206 3.51 -6.21 -9.24
N CYS A 207 3.91 -6.34 -10.51
CA CYS A 207 5.23 -5.85 -10.95
C CYS A 207 5.39 -4.34 -10.73
N THR A 208 4.33 -3.56 -11.01
CA THR A 208 4.37 -2.11 -10.82
C THR A 208 4.49 -1.73 -9.34
N THR A 209 3.78 -2.43 -8.42
CA THR A 209 3.88 -2.16 -6.98
C THR A 209 5.24 -2.55 -6.41
N LEU A 210 5.79 -3.69 -6.78
CA LEU A 210 7.14 -4.10 -6.37
C LEU A 210 8.19 -3.10 -6.84
N SER A 211 8.11 -2.67 -8.11
CA SER A 211 9.01 -1.64 -8.67
C SER A 211 8.86 -0.31 -7.95
N PHE A 212 7.65 0.05 -7.53
CA PHE A 212 7.37 1.27 -6.77
C PHE A 212 8.00 1.22 -5.39
N LYS A 213 7.84 0.10 -4.67
CA LYS A 213 8.46 -0.12 -3.35
C LYS A 213 9.98 -0.11 -3.42
N TYR A 214 10.55 -0.73 -4.46
CA TYR A 214 11.98 -0.68 -4.71
C TYR A 214 12.48 0.74 -4.97
N ALA A 215 11.80 1.52 -5.81
CA ALA A 215 12.18 2.90 -6.13
C ALA A 215 12.06 3.87 -4.93
N GLN A 216 11.20 3.55 -3.96
CA GLN A 216 11.05 4.31 -2.72
C GLN A 216 12.07 3.89 -1.63
N ASN A 217 12.91 2.89 -1.87
CA ASN A 217 13.78 2.25 -0.88
C ASN A 217 13.01 1.62 0.30
N ASN A 218 11.75 1.24 0.08
CA ASN A 218 10.88 0.59 1.06
C ASN A 218 10.79 -0.93 0.80
N LEU A 219 11.74 -1.50 0.08
CA LEU A 219 11.86 -2.92 -0.18
C LEU A 219 13.16 -3.43 0.44
N HIS A 220 13.06 -4.33 1.41
CA HIS A 220 14.18 -4.99 2.06
C HIS A 220 14.16 -6.49 1.77
N ILE A 221 15.33 -7.07 1.57
CA ILE A 221 15.47 -8.50 1.32
C ILE A 221 16.24 -9.10 2.46
N VAL A 222 15.66 -10.13 3.08
CA VAL A 222 16.24 -10.83 4.21
C VAL A 222 16.56 -12.29 3.84
N ASP A 223 17.54 -12.84 4.49
CA ASP A 223 17.91 -14.25 4.30
C ASP A 223 16.80 -15.17 4.80
N SER A 224 16.41 -15.02 6.07
CA SER A 224 15.32 -15.76 6.70
C SER A 224 14.53 -14.84 7.64
N LEU A 225 13.30 -15.26 7.98
CA LEU A 225 12.46 -14.55 8.96
C LEU A 225 12.69 -15.09 10.40
N GLU A 226 13.68 -15.92 10.62
CA GLU A 226 14.01 -16.42 11.95
C GLU A 226 14.59 -15.32 12.83
N ILE A 227 13.98 -15.13 14.00
CA ILE A 227 14.43 -14.20 15.05
C ILE A 227 14.89 -15.01 16.27
N PRO A 228 15.89 -14.51 17.02
CA PRO A 228 16.44 -15.23 18.17
C PRO A 228 15.47 -15.36 19.34
N THR A 229 14.57 -14.42 19.52
CA THR A 229 13.61 -14.34 20.62
C THR A 229 12.18 -14.18 20.10
N ASP A 230 11.20 -14.61 20.90
CA ASP A 230 9.77 -14.42 20.65
C ASP A 230 9.24 -13.10 21.22
N ASP A 231 10.12 -12.27 21.81
CA ASP A 231 9.75 -10.99 22.41
C ASP A 231 9.26 -9.97 21.37
N PRO A 232 8.07 -9.41 21.52
CA PRO A 232 7.54 -8.39 20.60
C PRO A 232 8.40 -7.11 20.55
N GLN A 233 9.03 -6.74 21.68
CA GLN A 233 9.91 -5.58 21.75
C GLN A 233 11.12 -5.69 20.83
N TYR A 234 11.66 -6.89 20.65
CA TYR A 234 12.77 -7.12 19.73
C TYR A 234 12.46 -6.66 18.30
N ILE A 235 11.25 -7.00 17.81
CA ILE A 235 10.83 -6.57 16.45
C ILE A 235 10.61 -5.06 16.38
N GLN A 236 10.05 -4.46 17.42
CA GLN A 236 9.85 -3.02 17.46
C GLN A 236 11.20 -2.28 17.46
N ASP A 237 12.13 -2.68 18.31
CA ASP A 237 13.47 -2.11 18.35
C ASP A 237 14.22 -2.26 17.02
N LEU A 238 14.05 -3.40 16.34
CA LEU A 238 14.62 -3.66 15.02
C LEU A 238 14.05 -2.71 13.97
N ILE A 239 12.72 -2.54 13.93
CA ILE A 239 12.04 -1.66 12.97
C ILE A 239 12.41 -0.20 13.21
N ASP A 240 12.45 0.24 14.46
CA ASP A 240 12.82 1.60 14.84
C ASP A 240 14.29 1.90 14.53
N THR A 241 15.20 0.97 14.83
CA THR A 241 16.64 1.12 14.55
C THR A 241 16.95 1.15 13.05
N ARG A 242 16.23 0.37 12.24
CA ARG A 242 16.40 0.30 10.77
C ARG A 242 15.56 1.31 10.02
N PHE A 243 14.73 2.12 10.69
CA PHE A 243 13.84 3.12 10.09
C PHE A 243 12.88 2.53 9.05
N TRP A 244 12.29 1.37 9.33
CA TRP A 244 11.35 0.70 8.41
C TRP A 244 9.94 1.32 8.41
N GLY A 245 9.73 2.38 9.18
CA GLY A 245 8.48 3.10 9.25
C GLY A 245 7.44 2.44 10.16
N PHE A 246 6.20 2.96 10.09
CA PHE A 246 5.14 2.59 11.02
C PHE A 246 4.53 1.21 10.76
N SER A 247 4.52 0.75 9.53
CA SER A 247 3.86 -0.50 9.15
C SER A 247 4.72 -1.32 8.21
N VAL A 248 4.90 -2.60 8.54
CA VAL A 248 5.76 -3.52 7.81
C VAL A 248 4.97 -4.76 7.37
N LEU A 249 5.21 -5.18 6.14
CA LEU A 249 4.67 -6.42 5.60
C LEU A 249 5.82 -7.41 5.38
N PHE A 250 5.81 -8.50 6.11
CA PHE A 250 6.75 -9.60 5.95
C PHE A 250 6.18 -10.66 5.01
N ILE A 251 6.99 -11.16 4.09
CA ILE A 251 6.58 -12.16 3.12
C ILE A 251 7.56 -13.30 3.09
N ASP A 252 7.03 -14.49 3.35
CA ASP A 252 7.78 -15.74 3.26
C ASP A 252 7.35 -16.56 2.05
N ASP A 253 8.16 -17.53 1.69
CA ASP A 253 7.96 -18.39 0.52
C ASP A 253 6.84 -19.40 0.73
N THR A 254 6.65 -19.90 1.97
CA THR A 254 5.71 -20.97 2.35
C THR A 254 4.72 -20.54 3.44
N ASP A 255 3.78 -21.44 3.78
CA ASP A 255 2.85 -21.26 4.89
C ASP A 255 3.44 -21.62 6.25
N TYR A 256 4.55 -22.35 6.23
CA TYR A 256 5.28 -22.73 7.45
C TYR A 256 6.15 -21.55 7.88
N MET A 257 5.55 -20.69 8.70
CA MET A 257 6.21 -19.50 9.22
C MET A 257 7.02 -19.85 10.47
N PRO A 258 8.16 -19.17 10.74
CA PRO A 258 8.93 -19.35 11.97
C PRO A 258 8.07 -19.01 13.21
N GLU A 259 8.14 -19.85 14.23
CA GLU A 259 7.32 -19.73 15.44
C GLU A 259 7.60 -18.42 16.19
N ASN A 260 8.86 -18.11 16.46
CA ASN A 260 9.25 -16.91 17.19
C ASN A 260 8.73 -15.64 16.51
N THR A 261 8.87 -15.57 15.20
CA THR A 261 8.40 -14.40 14.42
C THR A 261 6.88 -14.27 14.44
N THR A 262 6.15 -15.38 14.36
CA THR A 262 4.69 -15.35 14.42
C THR A 262 4.17 -14.88 15.78
N TYR A 263 4.77 -15.34 16.89
CA TYR A 263 4.40 -14.89 18.23
C TYR A 263 4.73 -13.42 18.45
N ALA A 264 5.93 -12.99 18.06
CA ALA A 264 6.34 -11.61 18.24
C ALA A 264 5.52 -10.60 17.39
N LEU A 265 5.10 -10.99 16.19
CA LEU A 265 4.26 -10.15 15.33
C LEU A 265 2.78 -10.12 15.75
N ALA A 266 2.29 -11.14 16.44
CA ALA A 266 0.87 -11.26 16.80
C ALA A 266 0.39 -10.12 17.73
N GLU A 267 1.28 -9.53 18.51
CA GLU A 267 0.95 -8.44 19.44
C GLU A 267 0.71 -7.11 18.71
N TYR A 268 1.37 -6.91 17.56
CA TYR A 268 1.32 -5.65 16.82
C TYR A 268 0.45 -5.75 15.55
N PRO A 269 -0.72 -5.10 15.51
CA PRO A 269 -1.63 -5.16 14.37
C PRO A 269 -1.12 -4.44 13.11
N GLN A 270 -0.11 -3.59 13.24
CA GLN A 270 0.53 -2.88 12.13
C GLN A 270 1.53 -3.72 11.34
N TYR A 271 2.01 -4.83 11.92
CA TYR A 271 2.93 -5.74 11.28
C TYR A 271 2.17 -6.97 10.81
N ASN A 272 2.32 -7.31 9.55
CA ASN A 272 1.63 -8.45 8.97
C ASN A 272 2.62 -9.42 8.33
N LEU A 273 2.33 -10.72 8.44
CA LEU A 273 3.08 -11.80 7.84
C LEU A 273 2.20 -12.53 6.83
N LEU A 274 2.67 -12.67 5.61
CA LEU A 274 1.94 -13.31 4.51
C LEU A 274 2.84 -14.27 3.72
N PRO A 275 2.31 -15.38 3.21
CA PRO A 275 2.99 -16.20 2.22
C PRO A 275 2.96 -15.54 0.83
N VAL A 276 3.89 -15.95 -0.05
CA VAL A 276 3.99 -15.41 -1.43
C VAL A 276 2.67 -15.47 -2.19
N TYR A 277 1.87 -16.54 -2.04
CA TYR A 277 0.60 -16.65 -2.76
C TYR A 277 -0.48 -15.67 -2.25
N GLY A 278 -0.37 -15.20 -1.01
CA GLY A 278 -1.25 -14.17 -0.43
C GLY A 278 -0.90 -12.75 -0.86
N LEU A 279 0.23 -12.55 -1.53
CA LEU A 279 0.70 -11.23 -1.92
C LEU A 279 -0.28 -10.53 -2.87
N ASN A 280 -0.67 -9.33 -2.51
CA ASN A 280 -1.59 -8.53 -3.29
C ASN A 280 -1.21 -7.03 -3.28
N VAL A 281 -1.71 -6.30 -4.29
CA VAL A 281 -1.40 -4.88 -4.49
C VAL A 281 -1.88 -4.02 -3.32
N ARG A 282 -3.05 -4.32 -2.77
CA ARG A 282 -3.64 -3.53 -1.68
C ARG A 282 -2.80 -3.59 -0.41
N ASP A 283 -2.39 -4.79 -0.01
CA ASP A 283 -1.62 -4.96 1.23
C ASP A 283 -0.20 -4.40 1.08
N MET A 284 0.43 -4.57 -0.09
CA MET A 284 1.70 -3.91 -0.38
C MET A 284 1.64 -2.38 -0.29
N LEU A 285 0.54 -1.76 -0.71
CA LEU A 285 0.36 -0.31 -0.64
C LEU A 285 -0.15 0.16 0.73
N LYS A 286 -0.82 -0.70 1.48
CA LYS A 286 -1.27 -0.42 2.85
C LYS A 286 -0.09 -0.27 3.80
N HIS A 287 0.92 -1.13 3.66
CA HIS A 287 2.12 -1.09 4.48
C HIS A 287 3.18 -0.18 3.87
N GLU A 288 3.94 0.49 4.72
CA GLU A 288 5.01 1.39 4.29
C GLU A 288 6.20 0.59 3.75
N THR A 289 6.66 -0.39 4.51
CA THR A 289 7.82 -1.20 4.16
C THR A 289 7.41 -2.63 3.81
N LEU A 290 8.10 -3.20 2.84
CA LEU A 290 7.95 -4.57 2.37
C LEU A 290 9.25 -5.34 2.62
N VAL A 291 9.17 -6.41 3.39
CA VAL A 291 10.30 -7.30 3.70
C VAL A 291 10.05 -8.64 3.04
N LEU A 292 10.95 -9.06 2.17
CA LEU A 292 10.88 -10.33 1.44
C LEU A 292 12.02 -11.26 1.86
N THR A 293 11.73 -12.53 2.04
CA THR A 293 12.80 -13.52 2.11
C THR A 293 13.41 -13.77 0.73
N LEU A 294 14.68 -14.20 0.68
CA LEU A 294 15.34 -14.52 -0.58
C LEU A 294 14.55 -15.58 -1.37
N ALA A 295 14.07 -16.62 -0.70
CA ALA A 295 13.25 -17.67 -1.31
C ALA A 295 11.92 -17.14 -1.84
N ALA A 296 11.30 -16.16 -1.14
CA ALA A 296 10.10 -15.50 -1.61
C ALA A 296 10.34 -14.69 -2.89
N VAL A 297 11.48 -13.98 -2.98
CA VAL A 297 11.86 -13.24 -4.20
C VAL A 297 11.96 -14.17 -5.40
N GLU A 298 12.63 -15.32 -5.25
CA GLU A 298 12.78 -16.31 -6.32
C GLU A 298 11.42 -16.83 -6.82
N LYS A 299 10.54 -17.20 -5.90
CA LYS A 299 9.19 -17.67 -6.23
C LYS A 299 8.33 -16.57 -6.90
N ILE A 300 8.44 -15.33 -6.44
CA ILE A 300 7.74 -14.19 -7.04
C ILE A 300 8.22 -13.96 -8.48
N GLU A 301 9.54 -13.92 -8.69
CA GLU A 301 10.12 -13.75 -10.02
C GLU A 301 9.68 -14.87 -10.95
N GLN A 302 9.85 -16.10 -10.55
CA GLN A 302 9.47 -17.28 -11.35
C GLN A 302 8.00 -17.22 -11.79
N LYS A 303 7.07 -16.97 -10.85
CA LYS A 303 5.64 -16.90 -11.16
C LYS A 303 5.29 -15.70 -12.05
N LEU A 304 5.85 -14.53 -11.77
CA LEU A 304 5.53 -13.32 -12.54
C LEU A 304 6.13 -13.39 -13.96
N LEU A 305 7.38 -13.83 -14.09
CA LEU A 305 8.04 -13.97 -15.39
C LEU A 305 7.37 -15.02 -16.27
N LEU A 306 6.96 -16.14 -15.68
CA LEU A 306 6.16 -17.14 -16.40
C LEU A 306 4.91 -16.50 -17.03
N HIS A 307 4.19 -15.66 -16.27
CA HIS A 307 2.98 -15.00 -16.77
C HIS A 307 3.23 -13.84 -17.75
N LEU A 308 4.37 -13.17 -17.64
CA LEU A 308 4.76 -12.12 -18.58
C LEU A 308 5.18 -12.70 -19.92
N ASN A 309 5.89 -13.84 -19.92
CA ASN A 309 6.47 -14.47 -21.12
C ASN A 309 5.57 -15.52 -21.76
N THR A 310 4.52 -16.00 -21.08
CA THR A 310 3.61 -16.99 -21.65
C THR A 310 2.76 -16.38 -22.77
N ASN A 311 2.87 -16.95 -23.96
CA ASN A 311 2.05 -16.58 -25.10
C ASN A 311 0.60 -17.05 -24.93
N ARG A 312 -0.35 -16.17 -25.24
CA ARG A 312 -1.81 -16.43 -25.09
C ARG A 312 -2.33 -17.62 -25.87
N LYS A 313 -1.56 -18.09 -26.88
CA LYS A 313 -1.91 -19.22 -27.74
C LYS A 313 -1.66 -20.56 -27.05
N ASP A 314 -0.64 -20.65 -26.21
CA ASP A 314 -0.19 -21.91 -25.62
C ASP A 314 -1.04 -22.34 -24.41
N THR A 315 -1.71 -21.39 -23.75
CA THR A 315 -2.55 -21.66 -22.57
C THR A 315 -3.94 -22.20 -22.87
N LYS A 316 -4.37 -22.23 -24.12
CA LYS A 316 -5.73 -22.69 -24.48
C LYS A 316 -5.89 -24.21 -24.50
N PHE A 317 -4.83 -25.00 -24.58
CA PHE A 317 -4.92 -26.42 -24.85
C PHE A 317 -4.15 -27.38 -23.94
N SER A 318 -3.32 -26.92 -22.99
CA SER A 318 -2.74 -27.83 -22.01
C SER A 318 -3.66 -28.03 -20.82
N MET A 319 -4.31 -29.18 -20.78
CA MET A 319 -5.06 -29.61 -19.60
C MET A 319 -4.16 -29.79 -18.35
N GLU A 320 -2.89 -30.01 -18.55
CA GLU A 320 -1.87 -30.18 -17.50
C GLU A 320 -1.70 -28.93 -16.61
N SER A 321 -1.85 -27.73 -17.18
CA SER A 321 -1.73 -26.49 -16.39
C SER A 321 -2.87 -26.23 -15.39
N ARG A 322 -3.89 -27.08 -15.32
CA ARG A 322 -4.98 -26.96 -14.33
C ARG A 322 -4.68 -27.67 -13.02
N TYR A 323 -3.77 -28.65 -13.02
CA TYR A 323 -3.46 -29.45 -11.84
C TYR A 323 -2.27 -28.90 -11.05
N ASP A 324 -1.41 -28.07 -11.66
CA ASP A 324 -0.26 -27.45 -10.98
C ASP A 324 -0.62 -26.16 -10.21
N GLN A 325 -1.92 -25.85 -10.04
CA GLN A 325 -2.39 -24.64 -9.34
C GLN A 325 -3.03 -24.94 -7.97
N TYR A 326 -2.93 -26.22 -7.49
CA TYR A 326 -3.40 -26.62 -6.17
C TYR A 326 -2.26 -27.17 -5.33
#